data_e0e312a086a897cdab6975b8a9f79bfb
#
_entry.id   e0e312a086a897cdab6975b8a9f79bfb
#
_cell.length_a   1.000
_cell.length_b   1.000
_cell.length_c   1.000
_cell.angle_alpha   90.00
_cell.angle_beta   90.00
_cell.angle_gamma   90.00
#
_symmetry.space_group_name_H-M   'P 1'
#
loop_
_entity.id
_entity.type
_entity.pdbx_description
1 polymer ?
#
loop_
_entity_poly.entity_id
_entity_poly.type
_entity_poly.pdbx_seq_one_letter_code
_entity_poly.pdbx_strand_id
1 'polypeptide(L)'
;MTTSKFKMSHADEERILLALYRYSLSDITFERAAEEANVPLYVFIEYVNDNEFPIVHTDKDVIDGIRKVIRLMKEKGMDVRKLPMPV
;
A
#
# COMPACT_ATOMS: atom_id res chain seq x y z
N MET A 1 3.68 17.69 -16.24
CA MET A 1 2.82 16.60 -15.82
C MET A 1 3.44 15.26 -16.22
N THR A 2 3.57 14.39 -15.28
CA THR A 2 4.15 13.08 -15.54
C THR A 2 3.04 12.09 -15.75
N THR A 3 3.08 11.41 -16.88
CA THR A 3 2.11 10.39 -17.15
C THR A 3 2.80 9.05 -17.02
N SER A 4 2.41 8.27 -16.06
CA SER A 4 2.92 6.92 -15.94
C SER A 4 2.39 6.10 -17.11
N LYS A 5 3.27 5.37 -17.76
CA LYS A 5 2.86 4.47 -18.85
C LYS A 5 2.27 3.17 -18.32
N PHE A 6 2.42 2.94 -17.02
CA PHE A 6 1.91 1.74 -16.40
C PHE A 6 0.41 1.90 -16.15
N LYS A 7 -0.40 1.01 -16.67
CA LYS A 7 -1.83 1.03 -16.40
C LYS A 7 -2.11 0.10 -15.25
N MET A 8 -2.44 0.70 -14.11
CA MET A 8 -2.72 -0.06 -12.90
C MET A 8 -4.11 -0.69 -12.97
N SER A 9 -4.17 -2.00 -12.88
CA SER A 9 -5.45 -2.71 -12.81
C SER A 9 -5.95 -2.69 -11.37
N HIS A 10 -7.21 -3.09 -11.19
CA HIS A 10 -7.78 -3.23 -9.85
C HIS A 10 -6.96 -4.24 -9.03
N ALA A 11 -6.56 -5.34 -9.66
CA ALA A 11 -5.74 -6.36 -8.99
C ALA A 11 -4.37 -5.81 -8.59
N ASP A 12 -3.76 -4.99 -9.45
CA ASP A 12 -2.48 -4.36 -9.13
C ASP A 12 -2.62 -3.47 -7.90
N GLU A 13 -3.67 -2.67 -7.87
CA GLU A 13 -3.90 -1.77 -6.75
C GLU A 13 -4.16 -2.53 -5.45
N GLU A 14 -4.91 -3.62 -5.53
CA GLU A 14 -5.14 -4.45 -4.36
C GLU A 14 -3.84 -5.00 -3.81
N ARG A 15 -2.94 -5.49 -4.69
CA ARG A 15 -1.65 -5.99 -4.26
C ARG A 15 -0.79 -4.91 -3.61
N ILE A 16 -0.85 -3.68 -4.15
CA ILE A 16 -0.13 -2.55 -3.57
C ILE A 16 -0.64 -2.29 -2.15
N LEU A 17 -1.95 -2.26 -1.99
CA LEU A 17 -2.54 -1.97 -0.68
C LEU A 17 -2.25 -3.06 0.34
N LEU A 18 -2.30 -4.33 -0.08
CA LEU A 18 -1.93 -5.43 0.80
C LEU A 18 -0.46 -5.35 1.23
N ALA A 19 0.41 -5.00 0.29
CA ALA A 19 1.84 -4.85 0.59
C ALA A 19 2.08 -3.67 1.54
N LEU A 20 1.37 -2.56 1.32
CA LEU A 20 1.49 -1.40 2.20
C LEU A 20 0.97 -1.70 3.61
N TYR A 21 -0.05 -2.53 3.72
CA TYR A 21 -0.53 -2.98 5.02
C TYR A 21 0.57 -3.71 5.78
N ARG A 22 1.24 -4.66 5.12
CA ARG A 22 2.34 -5.40 5.74
C ARG A 22 3.52 -4.51 6.08
N TYR A 23 3.83 -3.54 5.21
CA TYR A 23 4.87 -2.57 5.49
C TYR A 23 4.50 -1.73 6.72
N SER A 24 3.25 -1.29 6.82
CA SER A 24 2.80 -0.49 7.96
C SER A 24 2.89 -1.26 9.26
N LEU A 25 2.70 -2.59 9.22
CA LEU A 25 2.87 -3.44 10.40
C LEU A 25 4.34 -3.71 10.73
N SER A 26 5.25 -3.18 9.93
CA SER A 26 6.70 -3.44 10.05
C SER A 26 7.06 -4.91 9.83
N ASP A 27 6.20 -5.62 9.11
CA ASP A 27 6.43 -7.03 8.78
C ASP A 27 7.43 -7.18 7.64
N ILE A 28 7.47 -6.20 6.73
CA ILE A 28 8.38 -6.20 5.60
C ILE A 28 8.93 -4.79 5.39
N THR A 29 10.05 -4.70 4.68
CA THR A 29 10.62 -3.41 4.31
C THR A 29 9.82 -2.75 3.19
N PHE A 30 10.05 -1.46 2.97
CA PHE A 30 9.41 -0.74 1.87
C PHE A 30 9.75 -1.37 0.52
N GLU A 31 11.01 -1.71 0.31
CA GLU A 31 11.45 -2.32 -0.94
C GLU A 31 10.80 -3.69 -1.15
N ARG A 32 10.70 -4.48 -0.08
CA ARG A 32 10.05 -5.77 -0.15
C ARG A 32 8.56 -5.61 -0.47
N ALA A 33 7.92 -4.58 0.08
CA ALA A 33 6.52 -4.30 -0.23
C ALA A 33 6.34 -4.02 -1.72
N ALA A 34 7.25 -3.24 -2.31
CA ALA A 34 7.18 -2.97 -3.75
C ALA A 34 7.31 -4.25 -4.57
N GLU A 35 8.21 -5.15 -4.15
CA GLU A 35 8.37 -6.44 -4.82
C GLU A 35 7.11 -7.28 -4.72
N GLU A 36 6.51 -7.33 -3.54
CA GLU A 36 5.30 -8.13 -3.33
C GLU A 36 4.11 -7.57 -4.08
N ALA A 37 4.08 -6.25 -4.28
CA ALA A 37 3.03 -5.62 -5.07
C ALA A 37 3.12 -5.99 -6.55
N ASN A 38 4.28 -6.48 -6.98
CA ASN A 38 4.53 -6.93 -8.35
C ASN A 38 4.27 -5.82 -9.38
N VAL A 39 4.72 -4.62 -9.04
CA VAL A 39 4.67 -3.46 -9.94
C VAL A 39 6.07 -2.84 -9.97
N PRO A 40 6.39 -2.07 -11.01
CA PRO A 40 7.67 -1.37 -11.03
C PRO A 40 7.81 -0.47 -9.80
N LEU A 41 9.04 -0.33 -9.30
CA LEU A 41 9.28 0.45 -8.08
C LEU A 41 8.76 1.88 -8.22
N TYR A 42 8.95 2.51 -9.39
CA TYR A 42 8.49 3.88 -9.56
C TYR A 42 6.96 4.00 -9.45
N VAL A 43 6.24 2.96 -9.88
CA VAL A 43 4.78 2.94 -9.76
C VAL A 43 4.38 2.87 -8.29
N PHE A 44 5.06 2.03 -7.53
CA PHE A 44 4.82 1.89 -6.11
C PHE A 44 5.08 3.22 -5.38
N ILE A 45 6.20 3.86 -5.70
CA ILE A 45 6.56 5.14 -5.09
C ILE A 45 5.53 6.23 -5.43
N GLU A 46 5.11 6.29 -6.69
CA GLU A 46 4.08 7.25 -7.11
C GLU A 46 2.78 7.02 -6.33
N TYR A 47 2.40 5.77 -6.15
CA TYR A 47 1.17 5.45 -5.42
C TYR A 47 1.27 5.92 -3.96
N VAL A 48 2.40 5.66 -3.33
CA VAL A 48 2.64 6.08 -1.95
C VAL A 48 2.56 7.59 -1.82
N ASN A 49 3.20 8.31 -2.75
CA ASN A 49 3.22 9.77 -2.72
C ASN A 49 1.84 10.36 -3.03
N ASP A 50 1.16 9.84 -4.04
CA ASP A 50 -0.13 10.38 -4.46
C ASP A 50 -1.19 10.21 -3.38
N ASN A 51 -1.10 9.16 -2.60
CA ASN A 51 -2.05 8.89 -1.53
C ASN A 51 -1.54 9.32 -0.15
N GLU A 52 -0.38 9.96 -0.11
CA GLU A 52 0.21 10.50 1.12
C GLU A 52 0.34 9.45 2.22
N PHE A 53 0.83 8.27 1.84
CA PHE A 53 1.08 7.22 2.82
C PHE A 53 2.24 7.63 3.72
N PRO A 54 2.12 7.41 5.03
CA PRO A 54 3.23 7.71 5.94
C PRO A 54 4.38 6.74 5.74
N ILE A 55 5.60 7.26 5.81
CA ILE A 55 6.79 6.44 5.94
C ILE A 55 6.88 6.10 7.42
N VAL A 56 6.96 4.81 7.73
CA VAL A 56 6.84 4.35 9.11
C VAL A 56 8.09 4.67 9.91
N HIS A 57 7.94 5.51 10.94
CA HIS A 57 9.02 5.88 11.87
C HIS A 57 8.57 5.71 13.31
N THR A 58 7.27 5.82 13.59
CA THR A 58 6.73 5.81 14.95
C THR A 58 5.51 4.90 15.00
N ASP A 59 5.06 4.61 16.21
CA ASP A 59 3.83 3.81 16.39
C ASP A 59 2.62 4.52 15.78
N LYS A 60 2.62 5.85 15.82
CA LYS A 60 1.54 6.60 15.21
C LYS A 60 1.51 6.38 13.70
N ASP A 61 2.68 6.33 13.06
CA ASP A 61 2.76 6.09 11.63
C ASP A 61 2.23 4.71 11.27
N VAL A 62 2.46 3.72 12.12
CA VAL A 62 1.92 2.37 11.93
C VAL A 62 0.40 2.42 11.89
N ILE A 63 -0.19 3.07 12.88
CA ILE A 63 -1.65 3.18 12.97
C ILE A 63 -2.22 3.96 11.79
N ASP A 64 -1.59 5.08 11.45
CA ASP A 64 -2.04 5.92 10.34
C ASP A 64 -1.97 5.16 9.01
N GLY A 65 -0.91 4.38 8.81
CA GLY A 65 -0.75 3.59 7.60
C GLY A 65 -1.82 2.51 7.47
N ILE A 66 -2.09 1.81 8.56
CA ILE A 66 -3.10 0.75 8.57
C ILE A 66 -4.48 1.34 8.27
N ARG A 67 -4.82 2.44 8.93
CA ARG A 67 -6.11 3.10 8.72
C ARG A 67 -6.27 3.57 7.27
N LYS A 68 -5.19 4.07 6.68
CA LYS A 68 -5.23 4.54 5.30
C LYS A 68 -5.49 3.39 4.33
N VAL A 69 -4.82 2.24 4.54
CA VAL A 69 -5.04 1.07 3.72
C VAL A 69 -6.50 0.64 3.78
N ILE A 70 -7.04 0.52 4.99
CA ILE A 70 -8.41 0.08 5.19
C ILE A 70 -9.38 1.05 4.51
N ARG A 71 -9.17 2.35 4.69
CA ARG A 71 -10.04 3.36 4.08
C ARG A 71 -10.02 3.27 2.56
N LEU A 72 -8.82 3.17 1.97
CA LEU A 72 -8.69 3.11 0.52
C LEU A 72 -9.32 1.84 -0.04
N MET A 73 -9.14 0.71 0.64
CA MET A 73 -9.76 -0.52 0.20
C MET A 73 -11.27 -0.42 0.20
N LYS A 74 -11.84 0.17 1.24
CA LYS A 74 -13.29 0.36 1.33
C LYS A 74 -13.80 1.28 0.24
N GLU A 75 -13.08 2.38 -0.03
CA GLU A 75 -13.47 3.33 -1.06
C GLU A 75 -13.48 2.69 -2.44
N LYS A 76 -12.63 1.71 -2.66
CA LYS A 76 -12.49 1.06 -3.95
C LYS A 76 -13.26 -0.24 -4.06
N GLY A 77 -14.05 -0.57 -3.05
CA GLY A 77 -14.86 -1.77 -3.06
C GLY A 77 -14.09 -3.06 -2.87
N MET A 78 -12.90 -2.97 -2.29
CA MET A 78 -12.08 -4.15 -2.03
C MET A 78 -12.46 -4.79 -0.70
N ASP A 79 -12.26 -6.11 -0.61
CA ASP A 79 -12.58 -6.87 0.59
C ASP A 79 -11.48 -6.73 1.65
N VAL A 80 -11.76 -5.96 2.69
CA VAL A 80 -10.78 -5.74 3.76
C VAL A 80 -10.48 -7.00 4.55
N ARG A 81 -11.31 -8.05 4.41
CA ARG A 81 -11.05 -9.32 5.09
C ARG A 81 -9.86 -10.06 4.49
N LYS A 82 -9.39 -9.65 3.31
CA LYS A 82 -8.17 -10.20 2.71
C LYS A 82 -6.90 -9.76 3.44
N LEU A 83 -6.99 -8.72 4.27
CA LEU A 83 -5.84 -8.26 5.03
C LEU A 83 -5.48 -9.28 6.10
N PRO A 84 -4.17 -9.63 6.23
CA PRO A 84 -3.77 -10.54 7.30
C PRO A 84 -4.02 -9.88 8.65
N MET A 85 -4.65 -10.61 9.55
CA MET A 85 -4.90 -10.07 10.88
C MET A 85 -3.64 -10.15 11.70
N PRO A 86 -3.28 -9.08 12.40
CA PRO A 86 -2.18 -9.16 13.35
C PRO A 86 -2.59 -10.06 14.50
N VAL A 87 -1.70 -10.92 14.87
CA VAL A 87 -1.97 -11.87 15.96
C VAL A 87 -1.49 -11.28 17.25
#